data_32e4a2acba1bc726219b61da057e8d07
#
_entry.id   32e4a2acba1bc726219b61da057e8d07
#
_cell.length_a   1.000
_cell.length_b   1.000
_cell.length_c   1.000
_cell.angle_alpha   90.00
_cell.angle_beta   90.00
_cell.angle_gamma   90.00
#
_symmetry.space_group_name_H-M   'P 1'
#
loop_
_entity.id
_entity.type
_entity.pdbx_description
1 polymer ?
#
loop_
_entity_poly.entity_id
_entity_poly.type
_entity_poly.pdbx_seq_one_letter_code
_entity_poly.pdbx_strand_id
1 'polypeptide(L)'
;MALMILFVSCTGNQTSNTSTSDSLTIEAQQGVVLDTITHHLHKEIVEGRETPSYDILFRVLAAKGDDEASRQFNSTLTKAFWGRDDIPLDSVIHTQADSLSRAFESELKEFYDFTGGDNFSSQYTYEIQTSVAEDSYPGLSAYRIALSSYLGGAHGSYEEYCVNVNNLTGRAIHYSDFFRDESLPQVKKLIQESLMQKNGCTSMDQLVEKTSICALGEVYVRDNNFLLLTDSVEFLYNPYEIAPWACGLVTARVAYSDLTSCIVPDVLPQK
;
A
#
# COMPACT_ATOMS: atom_id res chain seq x y z
N MET A 1 12.59 13.19 8.68
CA MET A 1 13.55 12.14 9.06
C MET A 1 13.52 11.15 7.91
N ALA A 2 14.59 11.09 7.14
CA ALA A 2 14.65 10.31 5.90
C ALA A 2 14.74 8.82 6.23
N LEU A 3 13.84 8.01 5.69
CA LEU A 3 13.91 6.57 5.74
C LEU A 3 15.03 6.12 4.80
N MET A 4 16.13 5.67 5.37
CA MET A 4 17.32 5.21 4.66
C MET A 4 17.09 3.73 4.30
N ILE A 5 16.82 3.45 3.03
CA ILE A 5 16.76 2.09 2.50
C ILE A 5 18.19 1.61 2.31
N LEU A 6 18.62 0.67 3.16
CA LEU A 6 19.91 -0.03 3.00
C LEU A 6 19.78 -1.10 1.92
N PHE A 7 20.41 -0.87 0.78
CA PHE A 7 20.65 -1.92 -0.21
C PHE A 7 21.80 -2.81 0.24
N VAL A 8 21.52 -4.08 0.50
CA VAL A 8 22.55 -5.12 0.61
C VAL A 8 22.65 -5.80 -0.75
N SER A 9 23.74 -5.53 -1.45
CA SER A 9 24.10 -6.21 -2.68
C SER A 9 24.64 -7.60 -2.35
N CYS A 10 23.95 -8.65 -2.77
CA CYS A 10 24.51 -10.01 -2.82
C CYS A 10 24.56 -10.46 -4.27
N THR A 11 25.79 -10.56 -4.80
CA THR A 11 26.10 -11.19 -6.06
C THR A 11 26.01 -12.72 -5.90
N GLY A 12 25.20 -13.36 -6.73
CA GLY A 12 25.12 -14.83 -6.75
C GLY A 12 24.16 -15.33 -7.81
N ASN A 13 24.73 -15.79 -8.90
CA ASN A 13 24.05 -16.42 -10.04
C ASN A 13 23.45 -17.75 -9.62
N GLN A 14 22.11 -17.87 -9.55
CA GLN A 14 21.40 -19.15 -9.70
C GLN A 14 19.88 -18.91 -9.81
N THR A 15 19.27 -19.47 -10.83
CA THR A 15 17.83 -19.72 -10.87
C THR A 15 17.47 -20.69 -9.74
N SER A 16 17.06 -20.18 -8.61
CA SER A 16 16.52 -20.97 -7.53
C SER A 16 15.20 -20.37 -7.08
N ASN A 17 14.12 -21.13 -7.32
CA ASN A 17 12.88 -20.99 -6.57
C ASN A 17 13.19 -21.29 -5.10
N THR A 18 13.55 -20.31 -4.33
CA THR A 18 13.71 -20.44 -2.88
C THR A 18 12.62 -19.64 -2.19
N SER A 19 11.60 -20.34 -1.73
CA SER A 19 10.74 -19.88 -0.65
C SER A 19 11.56 -19.89 0.65
N THR A 20 12.24 -18.81 0.98
CA THR A 20 12.82 -18.61 2.31
C THR A 20 11.81 -17.84 3.15
N SER A 21 11.22 -18.53 4.12
CA SER A 21 10.39 -17.94 5.16
C SER A 21 11.31 -17.25 6.19
N ASP A 22 11.61 -15.98 6.01
CA ASP A 22 11.98 -15.11 7.13
C ASP A 22 10.70 -14.66 7.80
N SER A 23 10.22 -15.41 8.78
CA SER A 23 9.00 -15.13 9.52
C SER A 23 9.24 -14.02 10.54
N LEU A 24 8.90 -12.79 10.19
CA LEU A 24 8.52 -11.79 11.18
C LEU A 24 7.06 -12.06 11.56
N THR A 25 6.86 -12.85 12.62
CA THR A 25 5.52 -13.07 13.19
C THR A 25 5.14 -11.81 13.95
N ILE A 26 4.20 -11.05 13.42
CA ILE A 26 3.60 -9.91 14.13
C ILE A 26 2.32 -10.44 14.78
N GLU A 27 2.29 -10.50 16.11
CA GLU A 27 1.05 -10.78 16.83
C GLU A 27 0.11 -9.58 16.65
N ALA A 28 -0.91 -9.74 15.83
CA ALA A 28 -2.02 -8.80 15.79
C ALA A 28 -2.76 -8.86 17.14
N GLN A 29 -3.00 -7.72 17.75
CA GLN A 29 -3.66 -7.65 19.08
C GLN A 29 -5.02 -8.34 19.02
N GLN A 30 -5.12 -9.53 19.64
CA GLN A 30 -6.30 -10.40 19.74
C GLN A 30 -6.94 -10.79 18.38
N GLY A 31 -6.75 -12.03 17.95
CA GLY A 31 -7.43 -12.64 16.80
C GLY A 31 -6.47 -13.33 15.84
N VAL A 32 -6.27 -12.77 14.64
CA VAL A 32 -5.43 -13.37 13.61
C VAL A 32 -3.94 -13.20 13.90
N VAL A 33 -3.15 -14.22 13.57
CA VAL A 33 -1.68 -14.17 13.54
C VAL A 33 -1.27 -13.93 12.10
N LEU A 34 -0.40 -12.93 11.86
CA LEU A 34 0.08 -12.61 10.53
C LEU A 34 1.46 -13.23 10.28
N ASP A 35 1.66 -13.67 9.04
CA ASP A 35 2.94 -14.16 8.52
C ASP A 35 3.17 -13.60 7.12
N THR A 36 4.42 -13.53 6.68
CA THR A 36 4.77 -12.92 5.38
C THR A 36 4.79 -13.97 4.28
N ILE A 37 3.98 -13.77 3.24
CA ILE A 37 4.12 -14.45 1.95
C ILE A 37 5.13 -13.65 1.13
N THR A 38 6.22 -14.28 0.72
CA THR A 38 7.21 -13.68 -0.18
C THR A 38 7.22 -14.42 -1.50
N HIS A 39 7.06 -13.67 -2.60
CA HIS A 39 7.22 -14.18 -3.95
C HIS A 39 8.14 -13.24 -4.74
N HIS A 40 9.23 -13.77 -5.25
CA HIS A 40 10.26 -13.00 -5.94
C HIS A 40 10.61 -13.64 -7.28
N LEU A 41 10.51 -12.87 -8.36
CA LEU A 41 10.92 -13.26 -9.70
C LEU A 41 11.94 -12.25 -10.22
N HIS A 42 13.09 -12.77 -10.65
CA HIS A 42 14.12 -11.99 -11.34
C HIS A 42 14.50 -12.69 -12.63
N LYS A 43 14.67 -11.94 -13.72
CA LYS A 43 15.12 -12.49 -14.99
C LYS A 43 15.94 -11.51 -15.80
N GLU A 44 17.11 -11.94 -16.22
CA GLU A 44 17.87 -11.32 -17.31
C GLU A 44 17.27 -11.72 -18.66
N ILE A 45 17.05 -10.75 -19.54
CA ILE A 45 16.46 -10.98 -20.87
C ILE A 45 17.49 -11.51 -21.86
N VAL A 46 18.74 -11.09 -21.69
CA VAL A 46 19.88 -11.52 -22.51
C VAL A 46 20.86 -12.26 -21.64
N GLU A 47 21.16 -13.52 -21.97
CA GLU A 47 22.06 -14.37 -21.19
C GLU A 47 23.43 -13.72 -20.97
N GLY A 48 23.87 -13.66 -19.70
CA GLY A 48 25.15 -13.07 -19.29
C GLY A 48 25.20 -11.55 -19.29
N ARG A 49 24.07 -10.88 -19.40
CA ARG A 49 23.95 -9.42 -19.26
C ARG A 49 22.99 -9.07 -18.12
N GLU A 50 23.39 -8.20 -17.20
CA GLU A 50 22.55 -7.73 -16.09
C GLU A 50 21.31 -6.93 -16.59
N THR A 51 21.38 -6.37 -17.77
CA THR A 51 20.29 -5.60 -18.39
C THR A 51 20.20 -5.90 -19.89
N PRO A 52 19.01 -5.85 -20.50
CA PRO A 52 17.71 -5.62 -19.88
C PRO A 52 17.28 -6.77 -18.96
N SER A 53 16.62 -6.40 -17.86
CA SER A 53 16.14 -7.35 -16.85
C SER A 53 14.87 -6.89 -16.17
N TYR A 54 14.20 -7.77 -15.43
CA TYR A 54 13.14 -7.36 -14.52
C TYR A 54 13.29 -8.00 -13.13
N ASP A 55 12.71 -7.32 -12.16
CA ASP A 55 12.63 -7.73 -10.77
C ASP A 55 11.21 -7.51 -10.25
N ILE A 56 10.52 -8.58 -9.82
CA ILE A 56 9.15 -8.55 -9.32
C ILE A 56 9.16 -9.14 -7.91
N LEU A 57 8.77 -8.34 -6.92
CA LEU A 57 8.78 -8.73 -5.52
C LEU A 57 7.43 -8.47 -4.86
N PHE A 58 6.88 -9.50 -4.24
CA PHE A 58 5.73 -9.40 -3.36
C PHE A 58 6.15 -9.81 -1.95
N ARG A 59 5.89 -8.95 -0.96
CA ARG A 59 6.01 -9.22 0.47
C ARG A 59 4.69 -8.86 1.13
N VAL A 60 3.84 -9.84 1.32
CA VAL A 60 2.47 -9.64 1.76
C VAL A 60 2.24 -10.31 3.11
N LEU A 61 1.88 -9.53 4.13
CA LEU A 61 1.41 -10.03 5.41
C LEU A 61 0.04 -10.67 5.20
N ALA A 62 -0.10 -11.93 5.54
CA ALA A 62 -1.33 -12.72 5.42
C ALA A 62 -1.68 -13.34 6.77
N ALA A 63 -2.96 -13.54 7.03
CA ALA A 63 -3.39 -14.27 8.21
C ALA A 63 -3.00 -15.75 8.08
N LYS A 64 -2.36 -16.29 9.14
CA LYS A 64 -1.93 -17.67 9.26
C LYS A 64 -3.01 -18.50 9.95
N GLY A 65 -3.35 -19.63 9.35
CA GLY A 65 -4.32 -20.57 9.91
C GLY A 65 -5.53 -20.80 9.01
N ASP A 66 -6.34 -21.77 9.41
CA ASP A 66 -7.52 -22.22 8.65
C ASP A 66 -8.83 -21.88 9.36
N ASP A 67 -8.79 -21.07 10.42
CA ASP A 67 -9.98 -20.60 11.09
C ASP A 67 -10.73 -19.57 10.23
N GLU A 68 -12.00 -19.32 10.58
CA GLU A 68 -12.87 -18.45 9.80
C GLU A 68 -12.34 -17.01 9.71
N ALA A 69 -11.80 -16.47 10.82
CA ALA A 69 -11.28 -15.11 10.84
C ALA A 69 -10.05 -14.97 9.94
N SER A 70 -9.13 -15.94 9.97
CA SER A 70 -7.94 -15.97 9.11
C SER A 70 -8.29 -16.06 7.62
N ARG A 71 -9.21 -16.96 7.25
CA ARG A 71 -9.70 -17.05 5.87
C ARG A 71 -10.37 -15.76 5.40
N GLN A 72 -11.24 -15.19 6.25
CA GLN A 72 -11.93 -13.94 5.94
C GLN A 72 -10.97 -12.77 5.83
N PHE A 73 -9.94 -12.70 6.69
CA PHE A 73 -8.88 -11.68 6.62
C PHE A 73 -8.19 -11.69 5.26
N ASN A 74 -7.72 -12.87 4.83
CA ASN A 74 -7.04 -13.03 3.53
C ASN A 74 -7.98 -12.71 2.35
N SER A 75 -9.24 -13.13 2.42
CA SER A 75 -10.26 -12.76 1.42
C SER A 75 -10.50 -11.25 1.37
N THR A 76 -10.54 -10.58 2.54
CA THR A 76 -10.66 -9.12 2.63
C THR A 76 -9.49 -8.42 1.94
N LEU A 77 -8.25 -8.88 2.15
CA LEU A 77 -7.09 -8.34 1.45
C LEU A 77 -7.17 -8.56 -0.05
N THR A 78 -7.51 -9.79 -0.47
CA THR A 78 -7.64 -10.15 -1.89
C THR A 78 -8.67 -9.24 -2.58
N LYS A 79 -9.80 -9.00 -1.92
CA LYS A 79 -10.85 -8.11 -2.44
C LYS A 79 -10.42 -6.64 -2.48
N ALA A 80 -9.81 -6.15 -1.40
CA ALA A 80 -9.42 -4.75 -1.27
C ALA A 80 -8.37 -4.34 -2.32
N PHE A 81 -7.42 -5.24 -2.63
CA PHE A 81 -6.26 -4.89 -3.46
C PHE A 81 -6.30 -5.45 -4.87
N TRP A 82 -7.01 -6.56 -5.09
CA TRP A 82 -7.14 -7.18 -6.42
C TRP A 82 -8.57 -7.23 -6.94
N GLY A 83 -9.54 -6.74 -6.16
CA GLY A 83 -10.95 -6.77 -6.54
C GLY A 83 -11.54 -8.18 -6.65
N ARG A 84 -10.88 -9.18 -6.04
CA ARG A 84 -11.22 -10.60 -6.10
C ARG A 84 -11.46 -11.14 -4.69
N ASP A 85 -12.46 -11.99 -4.55
CA ASP A 85 -12.75 -12.72 -3.29
C ASP A 85 -13.01 -14.22 -3.55
N ASP A 86 -12.85 -14.65 -4.81
CA ASP A 86 -13.11 -15.99 -5.32
C ASP A 86 -11.88 -16.89 -5.37
N ILE A 87 -10.68 -16.35 -5.11
CA ILE A 87 -9.42 -17.09 -5.12
C ILE A 87 -8.56 -16.77 -3.89
N PRO A 88 -7.76 -17.74 -3.40
CA PRO A 88 -6.85 -17.53 -2.27
C PRO A 88 -5.81 -16.42 -2.54
N LEU A 89 -5.41 -15.72 -1.49
CA LEU A 89 -4.46 -14.60 -1.55
C LEU A 89 -3.11 -14.99 -2.19
N ASP A 90 -2.53 -16.13 -1.82
CA ASP A 90 -1.29 -16.64 -2.39
C ASP A 90 -1.43 -16.94 -3.90
N SER A 91 -2.56 -17.50 -4.31
CA SER A 91 -2.84 -17.79 -5.72
C SER A 91 -2.98 -16.52 -6.55
N VAL A 92 -3.55 -15.45 -5.98
CA VAL A 92 -3.60 -14.12 -6.63
C VAL A 92 -2.20 -13.56 -6.81
N ILE A 93 -1.35 -13.62 -5.77
CA ILE A 93 0.03 -13.14 -5.81
C ILE A 93 0.80 -13.85 -6.92
N HIS A 94 0.76 -15.19 -6.96
CA HIS A 94 1.43 -15.98 -7.99
C HIS A 94 0.92 -15.64 -9.39
N THR A 95 -0.39 -15.59 -9.58
CA THR A 95 -1.00 -15.30 -10.87
C THR A 95 -0.62 -13.90 -11.38
N GLN A 96 -0.60 -12.91 -10.49
CA GLN A 96 -0.18 -11.55 -10.81
C GLN A 96 1.30 -11.50 -11.19
N ALA A 97 2.17 -12.11 -10.39
CA ALA A 97 3.61 -12.16 -10.64
C ALA A 97 3.93 -12.81 -12.00
N ASP A 98 3.30 -13.95 -12.30
CA ASP A 98 3.44 -14.63 -13.58
C ASP A 98 2.92 -13.79 -14.76
N SER A 99 1.84 -13.05 -14.58
CA SER A 99 1.31 -12.16 -15.60
C SER A 99 2.26 -10.99 -15.90
N LEU A 100 2.76 -10.34 -14.85
CA LEU A 100 3.76 -9.27 -14.96
C LEU A 100 5.06 -9.78 -15.59
N SER A 101 5.54 -10.95 -15.17
CA SER A 101 6.74 -11.59 -15.71
C SER A 101 6.66 -11.75 -17.23
N ARG A 102 5.54 -12.31 -17.73
CA ARG A 102 5.32 -12.47 -19.19
C ARG A 102 5.25 -11.13 -19.91
N ALA A 103 4.56 -10.14 -19.33
CA ALA A 103 4.44 -8.83 -19.94
C ALA A 103 5.80 -8.12 -20.02
N PHE A 104 6.57 -8.11 -18.94
CA PHE A 104 7.89 -7.48 -18.88
C PHE A 104 8.90 -8.16 -19.80
N GLU A 105 8.89 -9.49 -19.85
CA GLU A 105 9.75 -10.24 -20.78
C GLU A 105 9.45 -9.89 -22.23
N SER A 106 8.17 -9.84 -22.60
CA SER A 106 7.75 -9.50 -23.96
C SER A 106 8.16 -8.10 -24.35
N GLU A 107 7.89 -7.12 -23.48
CA GLU A 107 8.17 -5.71 -23.74
C GLU A 107 9.67 -5.42 -23.79
N LEU A 108 10.44 -5.95 -22.83
CA LEU A 108 11.89 -5.76 -22.79
C LEU A 108 12.59 -6.40 -23.99
N LYS A 109 12.12 -7.57 -24.49
CA LYS A 109 12.63 -8.18 -25.72
C LYS A 109 12.33 -7.32 -26.94
N GLU A 110 11.09 -6.81 -27.07
CA GLU A 110 10.71 -5.94 -28.18
C GLU A 110 11.57 -4.69 -28.24
N PHE A 111 11.79 -4.02 -27.09
CA PHE A 111 12.66 -2.85 -27.04
C PHE A 111 14.13 -3.17 -27.33
N TYR A 112 14.63 -4.31 -26.82
CA TYR A 112 15.99 -4.75 -27.11
C TYR A 112 16.21 -4.97 -28.61
N ASP A 113 15.28 -5.69 -29.27
CA ASP A 113 15.36 -5.95 -30.71
C ASP A 113 15.22 -4.66 -31.53
N PHE A 114 14.31 -3.75 -31.13
CA PHE A 114 14.07 -2.48 -31.79
C PHE A 114 15.30 -1.54 -31.74
N THR A 115 16.02 -1.53 -30.63
CA THR A 115 17.21 -0.68 -30.46
C THR A 115 18.50 -1.27 -31.03
N GLY A 116 18.44 -2.47 -31.59
CA GLY A 116 19.61 -3.19 -32.11
C GLY A 116 20.52 -3.76 -31.00
N GLY A 117 20.00 -3.87 -29.80
CA GLY A 117 20.58 -4.62 -28.68
C GLY A 117 21.67 -3.95 -27.87
N ASP A 118 22.61 -3.24 -28.49
CA ASP A 118 23.83 -2.81 -27.80
C ASP A 118 23.67 -1.55 -26.91
N ASN A 119 22.65 -0.74 -27.17
CA ASN A 119 22.40 0.51 -26.45
C ASN A 119 21.18 0.48 -25.51
N PHE A 120 20.51 -0.67 -25.41
CA PHE A 120 19.35 -0.81 -24.53
C PHE A 120 19.78 -1.42 -23.19
N SER A 121 19.66 -0.64 -22.14
CA SER A 121 19.91 -1.06 -20.76
C SER A 121 18.74 -0.55 -19.91
N SER A 122 17.81 -1.43 -19.57
CA SER A 122 16.69 -1.10 -18.72
C SER A 122 16.43 -2.22 -17.72
N GLN A 123 16.14 -1.83 -16.49
CA GLN A 123 15.68 -2.76 -15.45
C GLN A 123 14.27 -2.35 -15.05
N TYR A 124 13.29 -3.24 -15.30
CA TYR A 124 11.95 -3.05 -14.80
C TYR A 124 11.86 -3.58 -13.38
N THR A 125 11.23 -2.81 -12.50
CA THR A 125 10.96 -3.24 -11.13
C THR A 125 9.48 -3.11 -10.81
N TYR A 126 8.96 -4.05 -10.06
CA TYR A 126 7.60 -4.01 -9.52
C TYR A 126 7.61 -4.63 -8.13
N GLU A 127 7.24 -3.85 -7.13
CA GLU A 127 7.29 -4.29 -5.75
C GLU A 127 5.98 -3.97 -5.03
N ILE A 128 5.43 -4.98 -4.35
CA ILE A 128 4.35 -4.83 -3.38
C ILE A 128 4.90 -5.20 -2.00
N GLN A 129 4.81 -4.25 -1.08
CA GLN A 129 5.09 -4.47 0.34
C GLN A 129 3.86 -4.13 1.16
N THR A 130 3.60 -4.92 2.18
CA THR A 130 2.52 -4.64 3.10
C THR A 130 3.01 -4.51 4.53
N SER A 131 2.28 -3.73 5.32
CA SER A 131 2.55 -3.53 6.74
C SER A 131 1.25 -3.31 7.51
N VAL A 132 1.31 -3.50 8.82
CA VAL A 132 0.27 -3.08 9.75
C VAL A 132 0.84 -1.95 10.59
N ALA A 133 0.10 -0.87 10.78
CA ALA A 133 0.55 0.25 11.60
C ALA A 133 0.72 -0.22 13.05
N GLU A 134 1.87 0.10 13.66
CA GLU A 134 2.17 -0.27 15.06
C GLU A 134 1.17 0.35 16.05
N ASP A 135 0.67 1.54 15.73
CA ASP A 135 -0.34 2.26 16.47
C ASP A 135 -1.77 1.98 15.99
N SER A 136 -2.03 0.81 15.38
CA SER A 136 -3.39 0.38 15.01
C SER A 136 -4.34 0.44 16.21
N TYR A 137 -5.62 0.75 15.96
CA TYR A 137 -6.64 0.69 16.99
C TYR A 137 -6.73 -0.74 17.57
N PRO A 138 -6.84 -0.91 18.91
CA PRO A 138 -6.91 -2.24 19.54
C PRO A 138 -7.98 -3.14 18.91
N GLY A 139 -7.59 -4.36 18.54
CA GLY A 139 -8.49 -5.33 17.86
C GLY A 139 -8.63 -5.12 16.35
N LEU A 140 -7.94 -4.13 15.77
CA LEU A 140 -7.88 -3.89 14.33
C LEU A 140 -6.46 -4.06 13.79
N SER A 141 -6.37 -4.40 12.53
CA SER A 141 -5.18 -4.23 11.70
C SER A 141 -5.40 -3.03 10.77
N ALA A 142 -4.75 -1.90 11.05
CA ALA A 142 -4.64 -0.77 10.14
C ALA A 142 -3.60 -1.13 9.07
N TYR A 143 -4.05 -1.83 8.04
CA TYR A 143 -3.22 -2.50 7.06
C TYR A 143 -2.92 -1.58 5.87
N ARG A 144 -1.65 -1.54 5.45
CA ARG A 144 -1.16 -0.77 4.30
C ARG A 144 -0.61 -1.70 3.23
N ILE A 145 -0.86 -1.36 1.99
CA ILE A 145 -0.14 -1.86 0.83
C ILE A 145 0.60 -0.70 0.18
N ALA A 146 1.91 -0.85 0.03
CA ALA A 146 2.76 0.01 -0.77
C ALA A 146 3.12 -0.70 -2.07
N LEU A 147 2.85 -0.04 -3.19
CA LEU A 147 3.22 -0.46 -4.52
C LEU A 147 4.26 0.51 -5.06
N SER A 148 5.39 -0.01 -5.50
CA SER A 148 6.37 0.78 -6.24
C SER A 148 6.71 0.09 -7.55
N SER A 149 6.94 0.86 -8.60
CA SER A 149 7.36 0.31 -9.88
C SER A 149 8.25 1.29 -10.65
N TYR A 150 9.15 0.74 -11.44
CA TYR A 150 9.89 1.44 -12.47
C TYR A 150 9.83 0.63 -13.76
N LEU A 151 9.19 1.16 -14.77
CA LEU A 151 8.99 0.52 -16.07
C LEU A 151 9.66 1.34 -17.19
N GLY A 152 10.81 1.93 -16.88
CA GLY A 152 11.49 2.86 -17.76
C GLY A 152 10.97 4.29 -17.63
N GLY A 153 11.64 5.25 -18.30
CA GLY A 153 11.26 6.65 -18.28
C GLY A 153 12.00 7.48 -17.22
N ALA A 154 11.45 8.66 -16.91
CA ALA A 154 12.14 9.66 -16.08
C ALA A 154 12.13 9.34 -14.58
N HIS A 155 11.09 8.66 -14.09
CA HIS A 155 10.95 8.28 -12.68
C HIS A 155 10.02 7.06 -12.52
N GLY A 156 10.09 6.40 -11.39
CA GLY A 156 9.17 5.35 -11.01
C GLY A 156 7.81 5.89 -10.56
N SER A 157 6.87 4.98 -10.30
CA SER A 157 5.62 5.26 -9.62
C SER A 157 5.63 4.68 -8.21
N TYR A 158 4.85 5.30 -7.33
CA TYR A 158 4.65 4.87 -5.96
C TYR A 158 3.21 5.17 -5.54
N GLU A 159 2.56 4.19 -4.94
CA GLU A 159 1.20 4.31 -4.45
C GLU A 159 1.04 3.54 -3.14
N GLU A 160 0.23 4.06 -2.22
CA GLU A 160 -0.21 3.35 -1.03
C GLU A 160 -1.74 3.25 -0.97
N TYR A 161 -2.22 2.10 -0.50
CA TYR A 161 -3.62 1.86 -0.22
C TYR A 161 -3.77 1.31 1.19
N CYS A 162 -4.94 1.53 1.78
CA CYS A 162 -5.24 1.15 3.15
C CYS A 162 -6.46 0.25 3.23
N VAL A 163 -6.49 -0.60 4.24
CA VAL A 163 -7.71 -1.28 4.69
C VAL A 163 -7.64 -1.49 6.20
N ASN A 164 -8.74 -1.21 6.90
CA ASN A 164 -8.86 -1.52 8.31
C ASN A 164 -9.57 -2.85 8.45
N VAL A 165 -8.93 -3.83 9.07
CA VAL A 165 -9.50 -5.17 9.23
C VAL A 165 -9.72 -5.47 10.70
N ASN A 166 -10.94 -5.92 11.03
CA ASN A 166 -11.27 -6.41 12.37
C ASN A 166 -10.61 -7.79 12.57
N ASN A 167 -9.73 -7.91 13.57
CA ASN A 167 -8.92 -9.11 13.79
C ASN A 167 -9.72 -10.32 14.28
N LEU A 168 -10.89 -10.11 14.88
CA LEU A 168 -11.75 -11.19 15.35
C LEU A 168 -12.61 -11.79 14.22
N THR A 169 -12.98 -10.98 13.24
CA THR A 169 -13.90 -11.39 12.16
C THR A 169 -13.22 -11.51 10.81
N GLY A 170 -12.01 -10.94 10.63
CA GLY A 170 -11.33 -10.83 9.36
C GLY A 170 -11.97 -9.87 8.35
N ARG A 171 -13.01 -9.13 8.73
CA ARG A 171 -13.77 -8.26 7.83
C ARG A 171 -13.22 -6.85 7.80
N ALA A 172 -13.29 -6.20 6.62
CA ALA A 172 -12.98 -4.78 6.50
C ALA A 172 -13.97 -3.92 7.29
N ILE A 173 -13.48 -2.78 7.77
CA ILE A 173 -14.31 -1.67 8.24
C ILE A 173 -14.29 -0.62 7.13
N HIS A 174 -15.45 -0.41 6.50
CA HIS A 174 -15.62 0.58 5.45
C HIS A 174 -15.84 1.97 6.03
N TYR A 175 -15.52 3.01 5.24
CA TYR A 175 -15.74 4.38 5.68
C TYR A 175 -17.22 4.66 6.00
N SER A 176 -18.14 4.03 5.26
CA SER A 176 -19.59 4.12 5.48
C SER A 176 -20.07 3.44 6.76
N ASP A 177 -19.30 2.45 7.28
CA ASP A 177 -19.59 1.84 8.56
C ASP A 177 -19.09 2.71 9.72
N PHE A 178 -18.02 3.46 9.47
CA PHE A 178 -17.28 4.23 10.48
C PHE A 178 -17.78 5.67 10.60
N PHE A 179 -17.99 6.36 9.48
CA PHE A 179 -18.46 7.75 9.47
C PHE A 179 -19.96 7.83 9.15
N ARG A 180 -20.64 8.79 9.78
CA ARG A 180 -22.01 9.13 9.39
C ARG A 180 -21.97 9.89 8.06
N ASP A 181 -22.84 9.52 7.11
CA ASP A 181 -22.86 10.14 5.77
C ASP A 181 -23.00 11.64 5.81
N GLU A 182 -23.89 12.15 6.68
CA GLU A 182 -24.13 13.58 6.86
C GLU A 182 -22.92 14.34 7.44
N SER A 183 -21.97 13.63 8.04
CA SER A 183 -20.76 14.22 8.65
C SER A 183 -19.56 14.33 7.72
N LEU A 184 -19.60 13.73 6.53
CA LEU A 184 -18.47 13.74 5.59
C LEU A 184 -17.97 15.15 5.24
N PRO A 185 -18.80 16.20 5.08
CA PRO A 185 -18.32 17.56 4.89
C PRO A 185 -17.48 18.07 6.08
N GLN A 186 -17.89 17.73 7.31
CA GLN A 186 -17.14 18.07 8.52
C GLN A 186 -15.82 17.30 8.61
N VAL A 187 -15.82 16.02 8.27
CA VAL A 187 -14.57 15.20 8.22
C VAL A 187 -13.58 15.81 7.24
N LYS A 188 -14.02 16.17 6.04
CA LYS A 188 -13.15 16.83 5.04
C LYS A 188 -12.58 18.15 5.56
N LYS A 189 -13.37 18.95 6.26
CA LYS A 189 -12.91 20.19 6.89
C LYS A 189 -11.81 19.92 7.94
N LEU A 190 -11.98 18.92 8.80
CA LEU A 190 -10.99 18.53 9.78
C LEU A 190 -9.69 18.03 9.14
N ILE A 191 -9.77 17.29 8.02
CA ILE A 191 -8.61 16.88 7.23
C ILE A 191 -7.86 18.11 6.71
N GLN A 192 -8.57 19.10 6.14
CA GLN A 192 -7.96 20.35 5.66
C GLN A 192 -7.29 21.14 6.80
N GLU A 193 -7.93 21.23 7.96
CA GLU A 193 -7.37 21.87 9.16
C GLU A 193 -6.09 21.16 9.62
N SER A 194 -6.08 19.82 9.64
CA SER A 194 -4.89 19.03 9.95
C SER A 194 -3.75 19.29 8.96
N LEU A 195 -4.03 19.33 7.66
CA LEU A 195 -3.05 19.66 6.63
C LEU A 195 -2.48 21.08 6.79
N MET A 196 -3.35 22.06 7.06
CA MET A 196 -2.91 23.43 7.33
C MET A 196 -2.03 23.52 8.56
N GLN A 197 -2.43 22.89 9.67
CA GLN A 197 -1.66 22.88 10.92
C GLN A 197 -0.29 22.23 10.73
N LYS A 198 -0.24 21.06 10.09
CA LYS A 198 1.01 20.32 9.79
C LYS A 198 2.01 21.17 9.01
N ASN A 199 1.52 22.04 8.12
CA ASN A 199 2.35 22.87 7.25
C ASN A 199 2.52 24.34 7.74
N GLY A 200 1.98 24.69 8.91
CA GLY A 200 2.06 26.03 9.46
C GLY A 200 1.34 27.07 8.59
N CYS A 201 0.16 26.71 8.06
CA CYS A 201 -0.68 27.53 7.21
C CYS A 201 -1.97 27.93 7.94
N THR A 202 -2.51 29.10 7.63
CA THR A 202 -3.74 29.64 8.23
C THR A 202 -4.94 29.66 7.27
N SER A 203 -4.70 29.33 5.99
CA SER A 203 -5.74 29.20 4.97
C SER A 203 -5.38 28.14 3.94
N MET A 204 -6.37 27.63 3.20
CA MET A 204 -6.17 26.69 2.11
C MET A 204 -5.36 27.32 0.96
N ASP A 205 -5.58 28.58 0.64
CA ASP A 205 -4.81 29.29 -0.36
C ASP A 205 -3.32 29.33 0.00
N GLN A 206 -2.99 29.60 1.26
CA GLN A 206 -1.62 29.56 1.76
C GLN A 206 -1.04 28.15 1.73
N LEU A 207 -1.83 27.11 2.01
CA LEU A 207 -1.39 25.72 1.90
C LEU A 207 -1.01 25.39 0.46
N VAL A 208 -1.89 25.69 -0.49
CA VAL A 208 -1.66 25.48 -1.91
C VAL A 208 -0.42 26.25 -2.41
N GLU A 209 -0.32 27.53 -2.10
CA GLU A 209 0.80 28.37 -2.54
C GLU A 209 2.14 27.87 -1.98
N LYS A 210 2.19 27.48 -0.71
CA LYS A 210 3.43 27.08 -0.03
C LYS A 210 3.87 25.66 -0.35
N THR A 211 2.94 24.74 -0.56
CA THR A 211 3.21 23.29 -0.61
C THR A 211 2.71 22.59 -1.86
N SER A 212 1.86 23.21 -2.65
CA SER A 212 1.08 22.60 -3.74
C SER A 212 0.10 21.49 -3.29
N ILE A 213 -0.08 21.25 -1.98
CA ILE A 213 -1.11 20.33 -1.47
C ILE A 213 -2.47 20.93 -1.76
N CYS A 214 -3.40 20.11 -2.24
CA CYS A 214 -4.74 20.50 -2.74
C CYS A 214 -4.71 21.36 -4.02
N ALA A 215 -3.60 21.44 -4.74
CA ALA A 215 -3.53 22.14 -6.02
C ALA A 215 -4.19 21.35 -7.17
N LEU A 216 -4.25 20.01 -7.08
CA LEU A 216 -4.81 19.14 -8.13
C LEU A 216 -6.22 18.65 -7.83
N GLY A 217 -6.64 18.64 -6.55
CA GLY A 217 -7.93 18.13 -6.14
C GLY A 217 -8.25 18.43 -4.67
N GLU A 218 -9.48 18.16 -4.27
CA GLU A 218 -9.95 18.30 -2.90
C GLU A 218 -9.69 17.01 -2.10
N VAL A 219 -9.60 17.15 -0.77
CA VAL A 219 -9.57 15.98 0.12
C VAL A 219 -10.88 15.19 0.04
N TYR A 220 -10.77 13.89 0.18
CA TYR A 220 -11.89 12.95 0.12
C TYR A 220 -11.70 11.83 1.16
N VAL A 221 -12.75 11.04 1.39
CA VAL A 221 -12.73 9.83 2.22
C VAL A 221 -13.22 8.66 1.39
N ARG A 222 -12.46 7.58 1.37
CA ARG A 222 -12.77 6.30 0.69
C ARG A 222 -12.26 5.14 1.53
N ASP A 223 -12.69 3.92 1.23
CA ASP A 223 -12.27 2.71 1.94
C ASP A 223 -10.76 2.45 1.92
N ASN A 224 -10.09 2.91 0.87
CA ASN A 224 -8.67 2.64 0.64
C ASN A 224 -7.73 3.80 1.01
N ASN A 225 -8.23 4.85 1.67
CA ASN A 225 -7.40 6.01 2.00
C ASN A 225 -7.46 6.47 3.46
N PHE A 226 -7.96 5.63 4.38
CA PHE A 226 -7.94 5.95 5.81
C PHE A 226 -7.50 4.77 6.67
N LEU A 227 -6.88 5.08 7.80
CA LEU A 227 -6.43 4.10 8.81
C LEU A 227 -6.94 4.49 10.18
N LEU A 228 -7.45 3.49 10.91
CA LEU A 228 -7.91 3.62 12.28
C LEU A 228 -6.75 3.33 13.24
N LEU A 229 -6.22 4.36 13.86
CA LEU A 229 -5.10 4.30 14.79
C LEU A 229 -5.61 4.39 16.24
N THR A 230 -4.72 4.28 17.22
CA THR A 230 -5.10 4.23 18.65
C THR A 230 -5.86 5.47 19.14
N ASP A 231 -5.50 6.66 18.65
CA ASP A 231 -6.02 7.96 19.10
C ASP A 231 -6.58 8.86 17.98
N SER A 232 -6.42 8.42 16.73
CA SER A 232 -6.70 9.25 15.55
C SER A 232 -7.08 8.40 14.34
N VAL A 233 -7.64 9.06 13.33
CA VAL A 233 -7.76 8.54 11.97
C VAL A 233 -6.71 9.21 11.11
N GLU A 234 -5.91 8.42 10.40
CA GLU A 234 -4.98 8.91 9.40
C GLU A 234 -5.61 8.79 8.01
N PHE A 235 -5.56 9.87 7.25
CA PHE A 235 -5.97 9.91 5.85
C PHE A 235 -4.73 10.02 4.97
N LEU A 236 -4.76 9.33 3.82
CA LEU A 236 -3.64 9.20 2.91
C LEU A 236 -4.06 9.52 1.49
N TYR A 237 -3.23 10.28 0.77
CA TYR A 237 -3.45 10.66 -0.62
C TYR A 237 -2.18 10.40 -1.41
N ASN A 238 -2.34 9.66 -2.51
CA ASN A 238 -1.25 9.30 -3.41
C ASN A 238 -0.78 10.49 -4.26
N PRO A 239 0.45 10.43 -4.81
CA PRO A 239 0.89 11.38 -5.82
C PRO A 239 -0.17 11.56 -6.92
N TYR A 240 -0.37 12.79 -7.35
CA TYR A 240 -1.37 13.23 -8.34
C TYR A 240 -2.84 13.19 -7.92
N GLU A 241 -3.20 12.70 -6.72
CA GLU A 241 -4.58 12.75 -6.26
C GLU A 241 -5.00 14.17 -5.83
N ILE A 242 -4.24 14.77 -4.91
CA ILE A 242 -4.51 16.15 -4.44
C ILE A 242 -3.30 17.07 -4.59
N ALA A 243 -2.13 16.52 -4.92
CA ALA A 243 -0.87 17.25 -5.03
C ALA A 243 0.02 16.69 -6.15
N PRO A 244 0.94 17.48 -6.74
CA PRO A 244 1.91 17.00 -7.72
C PRO A 244 2.78 15.86 -7.17
N TRP A 245 3.34 15.04 -8.06
CA TRP A 245 4.21 13.91 -7.72
C TRP A 245 5.37 14.29 -6.78
N ALA A 246 5.94 15.47 -6.95
CA ALA A 246 7.05 15.96 -6.12
C ALA A 246 6.68 16.15 -4.63
N CYS A 247 5.38 16.21 -4.29
CA CYS A 247 4.92 16.26 -2.90
C CYS A 247 4.96 14.89 -2.22
N GLY A 248 5.09 13.80 -3.02
CA GLY A 248 5.02 12.44 -2.50
C GLY A 248 3.65 12.10 -1.92
N LEU A 249 3.66 11.21 -0.95
CA LEU A 249 2.47 10.82 -0.20
C LEU A 249 2.05 11.95 0.75
N VAL A 250 0.80 12.37 0.67
CA VAL A 250 0.23 13.39 1.57
C VAL A 250 -0.60 12.70 2.64
N THR A 251 -0.29 12.94 3.91
CA THR A 251 -1.02 12.37 5.04
C THR A 251 -1.53 13.45 5.99
N ALA A 252 -2.76 13.24 6.50
CA ALA A 252 -3.39 14.04 7.53
C ALA A 252 -3.86 13.14 8.69
N ARG A 253 -3.67 13.55 9.93
CA ARG A 253 -4.20 12.85 11.12
C ARG A 253 -5.24 13.72 11.80
N VAL A 254 -6.39 13.13 12.14
CA VAL A 254 -7.49 13.82 12.86
C VAL A 254 -7.77 13.00 14.12
N ALA A 255 -7.68 13.64 15.28
CA ALA A 255 -7.92 12.98 16.56
C ALA A 255 -9.40 12.55 16.72
N TYR A 256 -9.64 11.43 17.41
CA TYR A 256 -11.01 10.99 17.70
C TYR A 256 -11.81 12.01 18.49
N SER A 257 -11.16 12.80 19.36
CA SER A 257 -11.81 13.90 20.09
C SER A 257 -12.52 14.88 19.16
N ASP A 258 -11.95 15.16 18.00
CA ASP A 258 -12.49 16.12 17.01
C ASP A 258 -13.54 15.46 16.10
N LEU A 259 -13.50 14.12 16.00
CA LEU A 259 -14.41 13.32 15.18
C LEU A 259 -15.64 12.78 15.94
N THR A 260 -15.81 13.08 17.24
CA THR A 260 -16.83 12.46 18.10
C THR A 260 -18.26 12.56 17.52
N SER A 261 -18.59 13.69 16.88
CA SER A 261 -19.90 13.87 16.23
C SER A 261 -20.02 13.24 14.85
N CYS A 262 -18.89 12.81 14.27
CA CYS A 262 -18.80 12.28 12.91
C CYS A 262 -18.84 10.76 12.86
N ILE A 263 -18.49 10.10 13.96
CA ILE A 263 -18.32 8.63 14.02
C ILE A 263 -19.65 7.98 14.39
N VAL A 264 -19.94 6.84 13.77
CA VAL A 264 -21.05 5.96 14.15
C VAL A 264 -20.77 5.40 15.55
N PRO A 265 -21.73 5.45 16.50
CA PRO A 265 -21.54 4.91 17.83
C PRO A 265 -21.19 3.40 17.80
N ASP A 266 -20.34 2.97 18.71
CA ASP A 266 -19.99 1.56 18.96
C ASP A 266 -19.40 0.80 17.75
N VAL A 267 -18.93 1.53 16.71
CA VAL A 267 -18.31 0.90 15.53
C VAL A 267 -16.91 0.33 15.81
N LEU A 268 -16.20 0.92 16.76
CA LEU A 268 -14.87 0.42 17.16
C LEU A 268 -15.01 -0.72 18.17
N PRO A 269 -14.12 -1.74 18.13
CA PRO A 269 -14.03 -2.75 19.18
C PRO A 269 -13.91 -2.11 20.57
N GLN A 270 -14.56 -2.70 21.56
CA GLN A 270 -14.40 -2.26 22.96
C GLN A 270 -12.94 -2.49 23.39
N LYS A 271 -12.33 -1.49 24.06
CA LYS A 271 -10.95 -1.57 24.55
C LYS A 271 -10.80 -2.57 25.68
#